data_84b5afb032401649cfd342e9a6772f49
#
_entry.id   84b5afb032401649cfd342e9a6772f49
#
_cell.length_a   1.000
_cell.length_b   1.000
_cell.length_c   1.000
_cell.angle_alpha   90.00
_cell.angle_beta   90.00
_cell.angle_gamma   90.00
#
_symmetry.space_group_name_H-M   'P 1'
#
loop_
_entity.id
_entity.type
_entity.pdbx_description
1 polymer ?
#
loop_
_entity_poly.entity_id
_entity_poly.type
_entity_poly.pdbx_seq_one_letter_code
_entity_poly.pdbx_strand_id
1 'polypeptide(L)'
;WANQVARNLWMVGLRPDDVFQNSSGYGMFTGGLGFQYGAERLGMLTIPAAAGNSLRQIKFMTDFGTTALHAVPSYVTRLYEVMQSCGVDPRKDTKLRVLAIGAEPHSEEQRKRIEEMMGVKAYNSFGMSEMCGPGVGFECPEQNGLHFWEDYYIVEIVDPETLEPVPDGEVGELVLTSLCREAMPLLRYRTRDLTRVLGRTCPCGRNHVRLDRMRGRSDDMMVLRGVNIFPIQIEKILMQFPELANNYLITLTTDDDNDNMTVEVELEELFTDDYQRLQVLQKRIQRALKDEILLTPHVKLVPKGTLPVSEGKAVRVSDKRKVYQ
;
A
#
# COMPACT_ATOMS: atom_id res chain seq x y z
N TRP A 1 15.25 -14.52 -6.12
CA TRP A 1 14.19 -14.02 -5.26
C TRP A 1 14.71 -13.57 -3.91
N ALA A 2 15.20 -14.48 -3.03
CA ALA A 2 15.74 -14.11 -1.73
C ALA A 2 16.83 -13.01 -1.78
N ASN A 3 17.66 -12.99 -2.83
CA ASN A 3 18.67 -11.96 -3.02
C ASN A 3 18.07 -10.55 -3.27
N GLN A 4 16.99 -10.46 -4.03
CA GLN A 4 16.31 -9.17 -4.28
C GLN A 4 15.78 -8.58 -2.97
N VAL A 5 15.10 -9.40 -2.17
CA VAL A 5 14.57 -8.96 -0.87
C VAL A 5 15.69 -8.63 0.11
N ALA A 6 16.76 -9.42 0.17
CA ALA A 6 17.93 -9.10 0.99
C ALA A 6 18.54 -7.74 0.62
N ARG A 7 18.66 -7.43 -0.68
CA ARG A 7 19.12 -6.12 -1.18
C ARG A 7 18.18 -4.98 -0.77
N ASN A 8 16.86 -5.21 -0.78
CA ASN A 8 15.88 -4.25 -0.32
C ASN A 8 16.03 -3.94 1.17
N LEU A 9 16.15 -4.98 1.99
CA LEU A 9 16.34 -4.84 3.43
C LEU A 9 17.68 -4.16 3.77
N TRP A 10 18.74 -4.54 3.08
CA TRP A 10 20.05 -3.87 3.20
C TRP A 10 19.96 -2.38 2.81
N MET A 11 19.20 -2.05 1.77
CA MET A 11 19.05 -0.70 1.25
C MET A 11 18.50 0.28 2.28
N VAL A 12 17.58 -0.19 3.14
CA VAL A 12 16.97 0.60 4.22
C VAL A 12 17.72 0.47 5.56
N GLY A 13 18.93 -0.02 5.53
CA GLY A 13 19.84 -0.02 6.69
C GLY A 13 19.70 -1.22 7.61
N LEU A 14 19.00 -2.29 7.21
CA LEU A 14 18.95 -3.54 7.98
C LEU A 14 20.24 -4.35 7.81
N ARG A 15 20.64 -5.04 8.87
CA ARG A 15 21.92 -5.78 8.96
C ARG A 15 21.70 -7.15 9.62
N PRO A 16 22.68 -8.07 9.62
CA PRO A 16 22.54 -9.41 10.20
C PRO A 16 22.16 -9.44 11.68
N ASP A 17 22.47 -8.41 12.44
CA ASP A 17 22.14 -8.27 13.87
C ASP A 17 20.71 -7.76 14.13
N ASP A 18 19.96 -7.45 13.08
CA ASP A 18 18.55 -7.06 13.18
C ASP A 18 17.63 -8.28 13.35
N VAL A 19 16.46 -8.03 13.94
CA VAL A 19 15.38 -9.02 14.11
C VAL A 19 14.23 -8.66 13.19
N PHE A 20 13.95 -9.53 12.23
CA PHE A 20 12.90 -9.34 11.25
C PHE A 20 11.65 -10.13 11.60
N GLN A 21 10.53 -9.48 11.76
CA GLN A 21 9.22 -10.13 11.96
C GLN A 21 8.39 -10.02 10.70
N ASN A 22 7.85 -11.16 10.24
CA ASN A 22 7.00 -11.22 9.07
C ASN A 22 5.55 -11.51 9.46
N SER A 23 4.69 -10.50 9.32
CA SER A 23 3.25 -10.59 9.63
C SER A 23 2.39 -10.86 8.40
N SER A 24 2.94 -11.47 7.37
CA SER A 24 2.21 -11.88 6.16
C SER A 24 1.88 -13.38 6.18
N GLY A 25 0.81 -13.76 5.51
CA GLY A 25 0.42 -15.17 5.36
C GLY A 25 1.49 -15.99 4.61
N TYR A 26 1.68 -17.25 5.02
CA TYR A 26 2.65 -18.18 4.41
C TYR A 26 2.00 -19.20 3.44
N GLY A 27 0.70 -19.08 3.20
CA GLY A 27 -0.02 -19.94 2.28
C GLY A 27 0.20 -19.55 0.82
N MET A 28 -0.86 -19.14 0.13
CA MET A 28 -0.81 -18.76 -1.29
C MET A 28 -0.32 -17.33 -1.53
N PHE A 29 0.20 -16.65 -0.53
CA PHE A 29 0.72 -15.28 -0.60
C PHE A 29 2.25 -15.27 -0.61
N THR A 30 2.84 -14.84 -1.74
CA THR A 30 4.31 -14.88 -1.94
C THR A 30 5.09 -13.96 -1.01
N GLY A 31 4.45 -12.90 -0.46
CA GLY A 31 5.06 -11.98 0.49
C GLY A 31 5.57 -12.65 1.76
N GLY A 32 4.89 -13.73 2.22
CA GLY A 32 5.32 -14.49 3.39
C GLY A 32 6.73 -15.08 3.20
N LEU A 33 6.84 -16.03 2.30
CA LEU A 33 8.12 -16.72 2.03
C LEU A 33 9.19 -15.78 1.46
N GLY A 34 8.81 -14.83 0.61
CA GLY A 34 9.77 -13.93 -0.02
C GLY A 34 10.52 -13.06 0.97
N PHE A 35 9.82 -12.42 1.88
CA PHE A 35 10.44 -11.61 2.92
C PHE A 35 11.23 -12.47 3.91
N GLN A 36 10.73 -13.64 4.27
CA GLN A 36 11.47 -14.56 5.13
C GLN A 36 12.80 -14.95 4.51
N TYR A 37 12.81 -15.52 3.33
CA TYR A 37 14.05 -15.94 2.67
C TYR A 37 15.02 -14.79 2.41
N GLY A 38 14.51 -13.59 2.16
CA GLY A 38 15.33 -12.41 2.02
C GLY A 38 16.01 -11.99 3.32
N ALA A 39 15.29 -12.00 4.42
CA ALA A 39 15.82 -11.69 5.75
C ALA A 39 16.83 -12.76 6.22
N GLU A 40 16.52 -14.05 6.04
CA GLU A 40 17.44 -15.16 6.33
C GLU A 40 18.72 -15.08 5.48
N ARG A 41 18.59 -14.74 4.18
CA ARG A 41 19.75 -14.54 3.30
C ARG A 41 20.62 -13.37 3.74
N LEU A 42 20.03 -12.34 4.32
CA LEU A 42 20.77 -11.23 4.91
C LEU A 42 21.45 -11.62 6.23
N GLY A 43 21.06 -12.74 6.82
CA GLY A 43 21.61 -13.25 8.08
C GLY A 43 20.86 -12.78 9.33
N MET A 44 19.65 -12.23 9.17
CA MET A 44 18.83 -11.73 10.27
C MET A 44 18.14 -12.88 11.01
N LEU A 45 17.90 -12.70 12.31
CA LEU A 45 16.91 -13.51 13.02
C LEU A 45 15.52 -13.22 12.44
N THR A 46 14.87 -14.25 11.89
CA THR A 46 13.57 -14.09 11.24
C THR A 46 12.47 -14.77 12.03
N ILE A 47 11.42 -14.01 12.38
CA ILE A 47 10.25 -14.49 13.11
C ILE A 47 9.10 -14.71 12.11
N PRO A 48 8.74 -15.96 11.75
CA PRO A 48 7.66 -16.27 10.82
C PRO A 48 6.30 -16.18 11.54
N ALA A 49 5.92 -14.98 11.97
CA ALA A 49 4.75 -14.79 12.81
C ALA A 49 3.42 -15.06 12.10
N ALA A 50 3.42 -15.03 10.76
CA ALA A 50 2.25 -15.15 9.88
C ALA A 50 1.21 -14.04 10.09
N ALA A 51 0.09 -14.08 9.37
CA ALA A 51 -0.99 -13.11 9.52
C ALA A 51 -1.87 -13.42 10.76
N GLY A 52 -2.57 -12.39 11.23
CA GLY A 52 -3.54 -12.50 12.33
C GLY A 52 -2.93 -12.54 13.73
N ASN A 53 -3.76 -12.75 14.72
CA ASN A 53 -3.42 -12.78 16.15
C ASN A 53 -2.52 -11.61 16.60
N SER A 54 -3.06 -10.40 16.57
CA SER A 54 -2.32 -9.16 16.84
C SER A 54 -1.66 -9.14 18.23
N LEU A 55 -2.28 -9.73 19.25
CA LEU A 55 -1.68 -9.85 20.59
C LEU A 55 -0.38 -10.67 20.56
N ARG A 56 -0.37 -11.78 19.83
CA ARG A 56 0.83 -12.59 19.64
C ARG A 56 1.91 -11.84 18.85
N GLN A 57 1.51 -11.06 17.85
CA GLN A 57 2.44 -10.22 17.09
C GLN A 57 3.16 -9.22 18.01
N ILE A 58 2.40 -8.53 18.87
CA ILE A 58 2.94 -7.58 19.83
C ILE A 58 3.88 -8.29 20.82
N LYS A 59 3.45 -9.45 21.35
CA LYS A 59 4.29 -10.25 22.24
C LYS A 59 5.62 -10.64 21.59
N PHE A 60 5.62 -11.06 20.33
CA PHE A 60 6.84 -11.37 19.60
C PHE A 60 7.74 -10.14 19.43
N MET A 61 7.17 -8.97 19.13
CA MET A 61 7.93 -7.73 19.03
C MET A 61 8.68 -7.39 20.31
N THR A 62 8.03 -7.55 21.46
CA THR A 62 8.63 -7.26 22.77
C THR A 62 9.62 -8.34 23.21
N ASP A 63 9.26 -9.62 23.11
CA ASP A 63 10.06 -10.74 23.61
C ASP A 63 11.33 -10.95 22.79
N PHE A 64 11.25 -10.86 21.46
CA PHE A 64 12.40 -11.06 20.56
C PHE A 64 13.09 -9.75 20.16
N GLY A 65 12.54 -8.61 20.57
CA GLY A 65 13.13 -7.31 20.25
C GLY A 65 13.13 -7.00 18.75
N THR A 66 12.00 -7.22 18.08
CA THR A 66 11.84 -6.96 16.65
C THR A 66 12.28 -5.55 16.28
N THR A 67 13.22 -5.44 15.33
CA THR A 67 13.72 -4.16 14.79
C THR A 67 13.10 -3.80 13.45
N ALA A 68 12.64 -4.79 12.70
CA ALA A 68 12.00 -4.61 11.41
C ALA A 68 10.75 -5.49 11.29
N LEU A 69 9.66 -4.90 10.75
CA LEU A 69 8.40 -5.58 10.53
C LEU A 69 7.98 -5.47 9.06
N HIS A 70 7.59 -6.60 8.46
CA HIS A 70 6.81 -6.58 7.21
C HIS A 70 5.34 -6.81 7.50
N ALA A 71 4.50 -5.92 6.97
CA ALA A 71 3.05 -6.01 7.05
C ALA A 71 2.36 -5.22 5.93
N VAL A 72 1.11 -5.52 5.63
CA VAL A 72 0.29 -4.66 4.77
C VAL A 72 -0.13 -3.38 5.52
N PRO A 73 -0.27 -2.23 4.85
CA PRO A 73 -0.61 -0.95 5.48
C PRO A 73 -1.82 -0.99 6.40
N SER A 74 -2.90 -1.62 5.95
CA SER A 74 -4.14 -1.77 6.74
C SER A 74 -3.91 -2.54 8.05
N TYR A 75 -3.04 -3.57 8.02
CA TYR A 75 -2.72 -4.33 9.22
C TYR A 75 -1.82 -3.59 10.20
N VAL A 76 -0.92 -2.72 9.74
CA VAL A 76 -0.11 -1.88 10.62
C VAL A 76 -1.01 -0.97 11.46
N THR A 77 -2.01 -0.37 10.84
CA THR A 77 -3.01 0.45 11.55
C THR A 77 -3.76 -0.38 12.61
N ARG A 78 -4.23 -1.56 12.22
CA ARG A 78 -4.90 -2.48 13.17
C ARG A 78 -3.98 -2.89 14.32
N LEU A 79 -2.72 -3.16 14.04
CA LEU A 79 -1.74 -3.54 15.04
C LEU A 79 -1.51 -2.40 16.05
N TYR A 80 -1.40 -1.16 15.58
CA TYR A 80 -1.31 0.02 16.42
C TYR A 80 -2.52 0.16 17.36
N GLU A 81 -3.73 0.00 16.86
CA GLU A 81 -4.95 0.03 17.68
C GLU A 81 -4.92 -1.01 18.82
N VAL A 82 -4.47 -2.23 18.49
CA VAL A 82 -4.33 -3.29 19.51
C VAL A 82 -3.23 -2.94 20.51
N MET A 83 -2.09 -2.39 20.05
CA MET A 83 -1.04 -1.88 20.95
C MET A 83 -1.61 -0.87 21.95
N GLN A 84 -2.36 0.12 21.46
CA GLN A 84 -2.98 1.14 22.33
C GLN A 84 -3.96 0.52 23.34
N SER A 85 -4.79 -0.44 22.91
CA SER A 85 -5.74 -1.12 23.79
C SER A 85 -5.08 -1.96 24.90
N CYS A 86 -3.83 -2.40 24.65
CA CYS A 86 -3.02 -3.15 25.62
C CYS A 86 -2.07 -2.27 26.43
N GLY A 87 -2.10 -0.94 26.24
CA GLY A 87 -1.18 -0.02 26.89
C GLY A 87 0.27 -0.10 26.40
N VAL A 88 0.50 -0.61 25.20
CA VAL A 88 1.84 -0.72 24.59
C VAL A 88 2.08 0.48 23.67
N ASP A 89 3.11 1.26 23.98
CA ASP A 89 3.59 2.35 23.11
C ASP A 89 4.68 1.81 22.18
N PRO A 90 4.46 1.75 20.85
CA PRO A 90 5.45 1.21 19.91
C PRO A 90 6.80 1.91 20.00
N ARG A 91 6.85 3.19 20.39
CA ARG A 91 8.08 4.00 20.47
C ARG A 91 8.93 3.70 21.70
N LYS A 92 8.30 3.20 22.78
CA LYS A 92 8.96 2.98 24.07
C LYS A 92 9.14 1.50 24.39
N ASP A 93 8.13 0.69 24.03
CA ASP A 93 8.04 -0.69 24.48
C ASP A 93 8.53 -1.67 23.43
N THR A 94 8.88 -1.19 22.21
CA THR A 94 9.48 -2.01 21.17
C THR A 94 10.82 -1.48 20.69
N LYS A 95 11.58 -2.32 19.97
CA LYS A 95 12.82 -1.92 19.28
C LYS A 95 12.60 -1.68 17.78
N LEU A 96 11.34 -1.56 17.37
CA LEU A 96 10.99 -1.37 15.97
C LEU A 96 11.58 -0.06 15.42
N ARG A 97 12.22 -0.12 14.25
CA ARG A 97 12.82 1.04 13.58
C ARG A 97 12.52 1.12 12.09
N VAL A 98 12.11 -0.02 11.49
CA VAL A 98 11.80 -0.12 10.06
C VAL A 98 10.51 -0.88 9.84
N LEU A 99 9.63 -0.32 9.02
CA LEU A 99 8.49 -1.01 8.44
C LEU A 99 8.72 -1.21 6.93
N ALA A 100 8.60 -2.43 6.46
CA ALA A 100 8.44 -2.73 5.04
C ALA A 100 6.95 -2.91 4.77
N ILE A 101 6.32 -1.95 4.08
CA ILE A 101 4.89 -1.98 3.80
C ILE A 101 4.64 -2.17 2.30
N GLY A 102 3.58 -2.87 1.94
CA GLY A 102 3.25 -3.12 0.54
C GLY A 102 2.10 -4.09 0.36
N ALA A 103 1.95 -4.61 -0.85
CA ALA A 103 0.87 -5.51 -1.27
C ALA A 103 -0.53 -4.88 -1.30
N GLU A 104 -0.71 -3.69 -0.75
CA GLU A 104 -1.91 -2.86 -0.87
C GLU A 104 -1.54 -1.50 -1.47
N PRO A 105 -2.36 -0.93 -2.35
CA PRO A 105 -2.24 0.48 -2.70
C PRO A 105 -2.32 1.33 -1.42
N HIS A 106 -1.49 2.34 -1.33
CA HIS A 106 -1.54 3.32 -0.25
C HIS A 106 -0.95 4.65 -0.70
N SER A 107 -1.53 5.73 -0.21
CA SER A 107 -1.08 7.09 -0.49
C SER A 107 0.15 7.47 0.34
N GLU A 108 0.81 8.55 -0.04
CA GLU A 108 1.91 9.13 0.75
C GLU A 108 1.41 9.64 2.11
N GLU A 109 0.21 10.16 2.15
CA GLU A 109 -0.47 10.63 3.35
C GLU A 109 -0.69 9.46 4.34
N GLN A 110 -1.16 8.30 3.84
CA GLN A 110 -1.32 7.11 4.66
C GLN A 110 0.03 6.59 5.18
N ARG A 111 1.08 6.57 4.34
CA ARG A 111 2.43 6.18 4.78
C ARG A 111 2.93 7.08 5.92
N LYS A 112 2.81 8.40 5.78
CA LYS A 112 3.20 9.37 6.82
C LYS A 112 2.42 9.16 8.11
N ARG A 113 1.13 8.90 8.01
CA ARG A 113 0.28 8.59 9.15
C ARG A 113 0.73 7.31 9.87
N ILE A 114 1.10 6.27 9.13
CA ILE A 114 1.68 5.04 9.69
C ILE A 114 3.01 5.33 10.41
N GLU A 115 3.90 6.12 9.79
CA GLU A 115 5.16 6.52 10.42
C GLU A 115 4.94 7.29 11.73
N GLU A 116 3.98 8.21 11.74
CA GLU A 116 3.63 8.99 12.92
C GLU A 116 3.07 8.10 14.03
N MET A 117 2.13 7.20 13.73
CA MET A 117 1.55 6.27 14.69
C MET A 117 2.60 5.35 15.31
N MET A 118 3.44 4.73 14.49
CA MET A 118 4.40 3.72 14.93
C MET A 118 5.74 4.32 15.41
N GLY A 119 6.02 5.58 15.09
CA GLY A 119 7.27 6.26 15.44
C GLY A 119 8.49 5.76 14.68
N VAL A 120 8.32 5.16 13.49
CA VAL A 120 9.38 4.54 12.70
C VAL A 120 9.26 4.90 11.23
N LYS A 121 10.30 4.62 10.42
CA LYS A 121 10.26 4.78 8.98
C LYS A 121 9.55 3.61 8.29
N ALA A 122 8.66 3.93 7.36
CA ALA A 122 7.93 2.97 6.55
C ALA A 122 8.36 3.07 5.07
N TYR A 123 8.82 1.97 4.50
CA TYR A 123 9.31 1.89 3.13
C TYR A 123 8.37 1.05 2.28
N ASN A 124 7.99 1.60 1.13
CA ASN A 124 7.08 0.94 0.20
C ASN A 124 7.80 -0.20 -0.54
N SER A 125 7.15 -1.34 -0.60
CA SER A 125 7.59 -2.54 -1.31
C SER A 125 6.60 -2.87 -2.42
N PHE A 126 7.08 -2.92 -3.65
CA PHE A 126 6.32 -3.42 -4.79
C PHE A 126 6.76 -4.84 -5.14
N GLY A 127 5.79 -5.67 -5.45
CA GLY A 127 6.03 -7.03 -5.93
C GLY A 127 4.76 -7.69 -6.41
N MET A 128 4.95 -8.76 -7.17
CA MET A 128 3.87 -9.56 -7.73
C MET A 128 4.34 -11.00 -7.94
N SER A 129 3.44 -11.95 -7.79
CA SER A 129 3.77 -13.39 -7.90
C SER A 129 4.37 -13.74 -9.25
N GLU A 130 3.93 -13.09 -10.31
CA GLU A 130 4.38 -13.25 -11.68
C GLU A 130 5.85 -12.86 -11.87
N MET A 131 6.37 -11.95 -11.01
CA MET A 131 7.76 -11.48 -11.05
C MET A 131 8.55 -11.92 -9.81
N CYS A 132 8.33 -13.12 -9.32
CA CYS A 132 8.98 -13.71 -8.14
C CYS A 132 8.56 -13.08 -6.79
N GLY A 133 7.35 -12.55 -6.67
CA GLY A 133 6.79 -12.08 -5.41
C GLY A 133 7.35 -10.74 -4.93
N PRO A 134 7.58 -10.53 -3.63
CA PRO A 134 8.05 -9.25 -3.11
C PRO A 134 9.48 -8.96 -3.56
N GLY A 135 9.86 -7.69 -3.58
CA GLY A 135 11.24 -7.28 -3.83
C GLY A 135 11.55 -6.85 -5.26
N VAL A 136 10.55 -6.79 -6.14
CA VAL A 136 10.71 -6.30 -7.53
C VAL A 136 11.12 -4.84 -7.55
N GLY A 137 10.42 -4.01 -6.74
CA GLY A 137 10.74 -2.61 -6.52
C GLY A 137 10.65 -2.25 -5.03
N PHE A 138 11.52 -1.36 -4.56
CA PHE A 138 11.56 -0.99 -3.16
C PHE A 138 12.04 0.44 -2.96
N GLU A 139 11.49 1.15 -1.96
CA GLU A 139 11.97 2.48 -1.58
C GLU A 139 13.32 2.42 -0.87
N CYS A 140 14.16 3.41 -1.14
CA CYS A 140 15.38 3.67 -0.39
C CYS A 140 15.11 4.71 0.74
N PRO A 141 16.11 5.06 1.58
CA PRO A 141 15.94 6.04 2.65
C PRO A 141 15.45 7.42 2.21
N GLU A 142 15.60 7.78 0.94
CA GLU A 142 15.09 9.04 0.37
C GLU A 142 13.55 9.07 0.26
N GLN A 143 12.89 7.90 0.30
CA GLN A 143 11.43 7.74 0.20
C GLN A 143 10.81 8.49 -0.99
N ASN A 144 11.53 8.53 -2.10
CA ASN A 144 11.15 9.22 -3.33
C ASN A 144 11.17 8.25 -4.51
N GLY A 145 10.16 7.38 -4.55
CA GLY A 145 9.99 6.34 -5.55
C GLY A 145 10.75 5.04 -5.25
N LEU A 146 10.44 4.02 -6.03
CA LEU A 146 10.93 2.66 -5.86
C LEU A 146 12.05 2.38 -6.86
N HIS A 147 13.18 1.86 -6.39
CA HIS A 147 14.23 1.31 -7.25
C HIS A 147 13.82 -0.07 -7.75
N PHE A 148 13.87 -0.29 -9.05
CA PHE A 148 13.64 -1.58 -9.70
C PHE A 148 14.98 -2.20 -10.09
N TRP A 149 15.14 -3.51 -9.85
CA TRP A 149 16.39 -4.22 -10.07
C TRP A 149 16.59 -4.54 -11.56
N GLU A 150 17.27 -3.68 -12.31
CA GLU A 150 17.48 -3.83 -13.77
C GLU A 150 18.42 -5.00 -14.14
N ASP A 151 19.10 -5.59 -13.17
CA ASP A 151 19.80 -6.88 -13.34
C ASP A 151 18.86 -8.10 -13.27
N TYR A 152 17.60 -7.90 -12.87
CA TYR A 152 16.56 -8.93 -12.84
C TYR A 152 15.41 -8.64 -13.82
N TYR A 153 15.21 -7.39 -14.19
CA TYR A 153 14.06 -6.98 -15.01
C TYR A 153 14.44 -5.92 -16.03
N ILE A 154 13.89 -6.06 -17.25
CA ILE A 154 13.73 -4.91 -18.15
C ILE A 154 12.44 -4.22 -17.75
N VAL A 155 12.53 -2.91 -17.53
CA VAL A 155 11.42 -2.05 -17.09
C VAL A 155 11.04 -1.13 -18.23
N GLU A 156 9.78 -1.18 -18.65
CA GLU A 156 9.21 -0.30 -19.67
C GLU A 156 7.97 0.39 -19.08
N ILE A 157 7.73 1.62 -19.47
CA ILE A 157 6.48 2.33 -19.22
C ILE A 157 5.84 2.61 -20.56
N VAL A 158 4.63 2.11 -20.77
CA VAL A 158 3.92 2.19 -22.05
C VAL A 158 2.54 2.84 -21.89
N ASP A 159 2.07 3.45 -22.94
CA ASP A 159 0.68 3.88 -23.02
C ASP A 159 -0.23 2.62 -22.98
N PRO A 160 -1.24 2.56 -22.09
CA PRO A 160 -2.06 1.36 -21.92
C PRO A 160 -2.95 1.00 -23.11
N GLU A 161 -3.19 1.93 -24.04
CA GLU A 161 -4.03 1.73 -25.24
C GLU A 161 -3.17 1.40 -26.48
N THR A 162 -2.17 2.22 -26.75
CA THR A 162 -1.33 2.05 -27.94
C THR A 162 -0.20 1.05 -27.75
N LEU A 163 0.19 0.77 -26.51
CA LEU A 163 1.33 -0.07 -26.08
C LEU A 163 2.70 0.45 -26.54
N GLU A 164 2.75 1.69 -26.98
CA GLU A 164 4.00 2.37 -27.31
C GLU A 164 4.67 2.93 -26.06
N PRO A 165 6.01 2.96 -25.98
CA PRO A 165 6.72 3.55 -24.86
C PRO A 165 6.38 5.04 -24.70
N VAL A 166 6.17 5.47 -23.44
CA VAL A 166 6.00 6.90 -23.12
C VAL A 166 7.32 7.52 -22.67
N PRO A 167 7.50 8.84 -22.87
CA PRO A 167 8.67 9.56 -22.37
C PRO A 167 8.83 9.46 -20.84
N ASP A 168 10.08 9.52 -20.36
CA ASP A 168 10.37 9.59 -18.92
C ASP A 168 9.64 10.77 -18.27
N GLY A 169 8.97 10.50 -17.15
CA GLY A 169 8.16 11.47 -16.43
C GLY A 169 6.66 11.42 -16.76
N GLU A 170 6.27 10.86 -17.89
CA GLU A 170 4.89 10.64 -18.24
C GLU A 170 4.34 9.35 -17.60
N VAL A 171 3.03 9.37 -17.30
CA VAL A 171 2.35 8.24 -16.67
C VAL A 171 1.96 7.23 -17.74
N GLY A 172 2.29 5.95 -17.51
CA GLY A 172 1.89 4.84 -18.34
C GLY A 172 1.79 3.55 -17.53
N GLU A 173 1.50 2.45 -18.22
CA GLU A 173 1.42 1.12 -17.64
C GLU A 173 2.83 0.52 -17.51
N LEU A 174 3.13 -0.02 -16.33
CA LEU A 174 4.35 -0.77 -16.08
C LEU A 174 4.33 -2.09 -16.82
N VAL A 175 5.36 -2.32 -17.64
CA VAL A 175 5.61 -3.57 -18.34
C VAL A 175 6.96 -4.12 -17.90
N LEU A 176 7.00 -5.40 -17.54
CA LEU A 176 8.20 -6.05 -17.03
C LEU A 176 8.58 -7.27 -17.88
N THR A 177 9.86 -7.39 -18.21
CA THR A 177 10.45 -8.60 -18.74
C THR A 177 11.38 -9.21 -17.71
N SER A 178 11.18 -10.48 -17.36
CA SER A 178 12.05 -11.19 -16.42
C SER A 178 13.34 -11.68 -17.11
N LEU A 179 14.51 -11.42 -16.52
CA LEU A 179 15.82 -11.81 -17.07
C LEU A 179 16.35 -13.12 -16.50
N CYS A 180 15.83 -13.59 -15.37
CA CYS A 180 16.40 -14.70 -14.61
C CYS A 180 15.40 -15.79 -14.22
N ARG A 181 14.20 -15.82 -14.83
CA ARG A 181 13.22 -16.88 -14.59
C ARG A 181 13.31 -17.95 -15.65
N GLU A 182 13.55 -19.19 -15.21
CA GLU A 182 13.66 -20.35 -16.08
C GLU A 182 12.30 -21.04 -16.30
N ALA A 183 11.55 -21.26 -15.21
CA ALA A 183 10.34 -22.09 -15.23
C ALA A 183 9.11 -21.38 -15.83
N MET A 184 9.02 -20.10 -15.88
CA MET A 184 7.95 -19.32 -16.51
C MET A 184 8.52 -17.95 -16.88
N PRO A 185 9.34 -17.86 -17.92
CA PRO A 185 9.87 -16.58 -18.36
C PRO A 185 8.73 -15.71 -18.88
N LEU A 186 8.65 -14.49 -18.41
CA LEU A 186 7.65 -13.52 -18.83
C LEU A 186 8.34 -12.42 -19.63
N LEU A 187 7.92 -12.26 -20.88
CA LEU A 187 8.41 -11.25 -21.81
C LEU A 187 7.34 -10.17 -21.96
N ARG A 188 7.71 -8.92 -21.71
CA ARG A 188 6.82 -7.75 -21.80
C ARG A 188 5.47 -7.99 -21.11
N TYR A 189 5.53 -8.48 -19.86
CA TYR A 189 4.33 -8.73 -19.08
C TYR A 189 3.68 -7.42 -18.64
N ARG A 190 2.44 -7.19 -19.03
CA ARG A 190 1.63 -6.05 -18.65
C ARG A 190 1.13 -6.20 -17.23
N THR A 191 1.64 -5.38 -16.31
CA THR A 191 1.26 -5.49 -14.88
C THR A 191 -0.11 -4.88 -14.60
N ARG A 192 -0.58 -4.01 -15.46
CA ARG A 192 -1.73 -3.11 -15.29
C ARG A 192 -1.50 -1.99 -14.29
N ASP A 193 -0.39 -1.98 -13.58
CA ASP A 193 -0.06 -0.91 -12.65
C ASP A 193 0.38 0.35 -13.39
N LEU A 194 -0.18 1.50 -13.00
CA LEU A 194 0.15 2.80 -13.59
C LEU A 194 1.21 3.51 -12.75
N THR A 195 2.28 3.93 -13.39
CA THR A 195 3.39 4.65 -12.79
C THR A 195 4.11 5.52 -13.82
N ARG A 196 5.26 6.08 -13.46
CA ARG A 196 6.15 6.83 -14.36
C ARG A 196 7.60 6.69 -13.91
N VAL A 197 8.52 6.90 -14.84
CA VAL A 197 9.96 6.99 -14.53
C VAL A 197 10.25 8.30 -13.82
N LEU A 198 10.92 8.25 -12.66
CA LEU A 198 11.44 9.43 -11.95
C LEU A 198 12.91 9.72 -12.32
N GLY A 199 13.61 8.73 -12.86
CA GLY A 199 15.01 8.84 -13.28
C GLY A 199 15.87 7.69 -12.81
N ARG A 200 17.17 7.75 -13.15
CA ARG A 200 18.17 6.71 -12.83
C ARG A 200 19.21 7.17 -11.80
N THR A 201 19.14 8.40 -11.35
CA THR A 201 20.03 8.94 -10.32
C THR A 201 19.26 9.17 -9.03
N CYS A 202 19.87 8.81 -7.91
CA CYS A 202 19.28 8.99 -6.58
C CYS A 202 20.35 9.42 -5.58
N PRO A 203 20.05 10.34 -4.63
CA PRO A 203 20.99 10.69 -3.56
C PRO A 203 21.48 9.49 -2.74
N CYS A 204 20.74 8.39 -2.71
CA CYS A 204 21.16 7.14 -2.07
C CYS A 204 22.34 6.43 -2.77
N GLY A 205 22.83 6.96 -3.89
CA GLY A 205 23.96 6.44 -4.68
C GLY A 205 23.63 5.31 -5.66
N ARG A 206 22.36 4.87 -5.73
CA ARG A 206 21.93 3.82 -6.69
C ARG A 206 21.54 4.43 -8.03
N ASN A 207 21.86 3.70 -9.09
CA ASN A 207 21.60 4.09 -10.50
C ASN A 207 20.60 3.18 -11.22
N HIS A 208 19.96 2.25 -10.54
CA HIS A 208 18.82 1.52 -11.07
C HIS A 208 17.64 2.46 -11.32
N VAL A 209 16.81 2.16 -12.33
CA VAL A 209 15.62 2.94 -12.65
C VAL A 209 14.75 3.09 -11.41
N ARG A 210 14.27 4.30 -11.21
CA ARG A 210 13.39 4.65 -10.11
C ARG A 210 12.04 5.06 -10.67
N LEU A 211 11.02 4.31 -10.24
CA LEU A 211 9.64 4.58 -10.61
C LEU A 211 8.91 5.32 -9.49
N ASP A 212 7.94 6.12 -9.88
CA ASP A 212 6.99 6.73 -8.94
C ASP A 212 6.19 5.63 -8.22
N ARG A 213 5.51 6.00 -7.17
CA ARG A 213 4.51 5.15 -6.49
C ARG A 213 3.45 4.71 -7.50
N MET A 214 2.96 3.48 -7.36
CA MET A 214 1.84 3.02 -8.17
C MET A 214 0.61 3.92 -7.93
N ARG A 215 0.06 4.47 -9.00
CA ARG A 215 -1.03 5.44 -8.98
C ARG A 215 -2.41 4.78 -9.05
N GLY A 216 -2.43 3.48 -9.25
CA GLY A 216 -3.60 2.64 -9.45
C GLY A 216 -3.33 1.62 -10.55
N ARG A 217 -4.36 0.91 -10.95
CA ARG A 217 -4.29 -0.06 -12.05
C ARG A 217 -5.17 0.41 -13.20
N SER A 218 -4.76 0.13 -14.43
CA SER A 218 -5.57 0.47 -15.61
C SER A 218 -6.90 -0.29 -15.64
N ASP A 219 -6.98 -1.44 -14.95
CA ASP A 219 -8.19 -2.26 -14.81
C ASP A 219 -9.01 -1.98 -13.52
N ASP A 220 -8.50 -1.20 -12.57
CA ASP A 220 -9.22 -0.74 -11.36
C ASP A 220 -9.81 0.68 -11.54
N MET A 221 -9.66 1.25 -12.72
CA MET A 221 -10.18 2.57 -13.03
C MET A 221 -11.71 2.56 -13.06
N MET A 222 -12.29 3.38 -12.21
CA MET A 222 -13.73 3.60 -12.20
C MET A 222 -14.08 4.70 -13.20
N VAL A 223 -14.87 4.39 -14.22
CA VAL A 223 -15.43 5.40 -15.11
C VAL A 223 -16.81 5.80 -14.58
N LEU A 224 -16.97 7.06 -14.22
CA LEU A 224 -18.22 7.59 -13.71
C LEU A 224 -18.58 8.89 -14.44
N ARG A 225 -19.67 8.91 -15.16
CA ARG A 225 -20.13 10.09 -15.95
C ARG A 225 -19.03 10.64 -16.87
N GLY A 226 -18.22 9.77 -17.47
CA GLY A 226 -17.12 10.16 -18.36
C GLY A 226 -15.85 10.63 -17.66
N VAL A 227 -15.77 10.54 -16.34
CA VAL A 227 -14.58 10.87 -15.56
C VAL A 227 -13.90 9.58 -15.10
N ASN A 228 -12.59 9.50 -15.33
CA ASN A 228 -11.75 8.40 -14.88
C ASN A 228 -11.28 8.67 -13.44
N ILE A 229 -11.62 7.78 -12.52
CA ILE A 229 -11.33 7.92 -11.10
C ILE A 229 -10.60 6.68 -10.60
N PHE A 230 -9.53 6.89 -9.83
CA PHE A 230 -8.82 5.80 -9.15
C PHE A 230 -9.11 5.83 -7.64
N PRO A 231 -9.31 4.67 -7.00
CA PRO A 231 -9.56 4.60 -5.54
C PRO A 231 -8.50 5.32 -4.70
N ILE A 232 -7.25 5.31 -5.15
CA ILE A 232 -6.14 5.98 -4.45
C ILE A 232 -6.29 7.52 -4.38
N GLN A 233 -6.99 8.15 -5.34
CA GLN A 233 -7.26 9.58 -5.30
C GLN A 233 -8.22 9.91 -4.14
N ILE A 234 -9.22 9.06 -3.93
CA ILE A 234 -10.17 9.19 -2.83
C ILE A 234 -9.46 8.99 -1.49
N GLU A 235 -8.63 7.94 -1.38
CA GLU A 235 -7.84 7.67 -0.17
C GLU A 235 -6.95 8.87 0.22
N LYS A 236 -6.20 9.41 -0.75
CA LYS A 236 -5.34 10.57 -0.55
C LYS A 236 -6.07 11.74 0.11
N ILE A 237 -7.31 11.99 -0.30
CA ILE A 237 -8.12 13.07 0.28
C ILE A 237 -8.62 12.69 1.67
N LEU A 238 -9.15 11.49 1.85
CA LEU A 238 -9.68 11.05 3.15
C LEU A 238 -8.59 11.08 4.24
N MET A 239 -7.37 10.64 3.91
CA MET A 239 -6.25 10.59 4.86
C MET A 239 -5.72 11.97 5.28
N GLN A 240 -6.14 13.06 4.66
CA GLN A 240 -5.83 14.43 5.08
C GLN A 240 -6.69 14.90 6.26
N PHE A 241 -7.78 14.20 6.57
CA PHE A 241 -8.70 14.55 7.65
C PHE A 241 -8.36 13.75 8.91
N PRO A 242 -7.83 14.37 9.97
CA PRO A 242 -7.47 13.67 11.19
C PRO A 242 -8.69 13.10 11.96
N GLU A 243 -9.88 13.60 11.65
CA GLU A 243 -11.13 13.13 12.22
C GLU A 243 -11.56 11.75 11.69
N LEU A 244 -10.95 11.28 10.58
CA LEU A 244 -11.28 10.02 9.92
C LEU A 244 -10.33 8.90 10.29
N ALA A 245 -10.90 7.71 10.46
CA ALA A 245 -10.14 6.46 10.55
C ALA A 245 -9.62 6.02 9.15
N ASN A 246 -8.80 4.98 9.12
CA ASN A 246 -8.19 4.50 7.87
C ASN A 246 -9.08 3.53 7.07
N ASN A 247 -10.29 3.22 7.57
CA ASN A 247 -11.20 2.31 6.90
C ASN A 247 -12.27 3.07 6.13
N TYR A 248 -12.40 2.78 4.85
CA TYR A 248 -13.38 3.39 3.95
C TYR A 248 -13.83 2.39 2.89
N LEU A 249 -14.99 2.63 2.29
CA LEU A 249 -15.57 1.85 1.21
C LEU A 249 -16.18 2.78 0.16
N ILE A 250 -15.84 2.55 -1.10
CA ILE A 250 -16.42 3.22 -2.26
C ILE A 250 -17.46 2.29 -2.84
N THR A 251 -18.72 2.72 -2.91
CA THR A 251 -19.80 1.97 -3.54
C THR A 251 -20.28 2.69 -4.79
N LEU A 252 -20.27 2.00 -5.93
CA LEU A 252 -20.85 2.48 -7.17
C LEU A 252 -22.23 1.86 -7.37
N THR A 253 -23.21 2.68 -7.70
CA THR A 253 -24.59 2.25 -8.01
C THR A 253 -25.10 2.97 -9.23
N THR A 254 -26.13 2.41 -9.88
CA THR A 254 -26.89 3.09 -10.95
C THR A 254 -28.31 3.26 -10.50
N ASP A 255 -28.79 4.51 -10.40
CA ASP A 255 -30.16 4.86 -10.09
C ASP A 255 -30.73 5.73 -11.23
N ASP A 256 -31.87 5.35 -11.79
CA ASP A 256 -32.52 6.06 -12.91
C ASP A 256 -31.54 6.42 -14.04
N ASP A 257 -30.77 5.42 -14.52
CA ASP A 257 -29.73 5.53 -15.55
C ASP A 257 -28.56 6.50 -15.21
N ASN A 258 -28.46 6.95 -13.97
CA ASN A 258 -27.36 7.75 -13.50
C ASN A 258 -26.45 6.96 -12.57
N ASP A 259 -25.18 6.93 -12.91
CA ASP A 259 -24.16 6.35 -12.04
C ASP A 259 -23.88 7.28 -10.85
N ASN A 260 -23.87 6.69 -9.67
CA ASN A 260 -23.62 7.37 -8.40
C ASN A 260 -22.45 6.74 -7.65
N MET A 261 -21.74 7.57 -6.89
CA MET A 261 -20.66 7.15 -6.00
C MET A 261 -21.01 7.52 -4.57
N THR A 262 -20.96 6.54 -3.69
CA THR A 262 -20.99 6.73 -2.23
C THR A 262 -19.65 6.39 -1.65
N VAL A 263 -19.09 7.30 -0.85
CA VAL A 263 -17.86 7.09 -0.07
C VAL A 263 -18.26 7.00 1.40
N GLU A 264 -18.26 5.80 1.93
CA GLU A 264 -18.45 5.54 3.37
C GLU A 264 -17.08 5.55 4.04
N VAL A 265 -16.92 6.28 5.13
CA VAL A 265 -15.66 6.35 5.88
C VAL A 265 -15.91 6.35 7.38
N GLU A 266 -15.07 5.60 8.10
CA GLU A 266 -15.16 5.51 9.55
C GLU A 266 -14.58 6.76 10.22
N LEU A 267 -15.22 7.19 11.31
CA LEU A 267 -14.73 8.23 12.19
C LEU A 267 -13.68 7.66 13.16
N GLU A 268 -12.62 8.43 13.48
CA GLU A 268 -11.63 8.02 14.50
C GLU A 268 -12.25 8.06 15.91
N GLU A 269 -13.02 9.10 16.21
CA GLU A 269 -13.78 9.24 17.44
C GLU A 269 -15.27 9.46 17.14
N LEU A 270 -16.14 8.92 17.99
CA LEU A 270 -17.57 9.15 17.90
C LEU A 270 -17.93 10.55 18.40
N PHE A 271 -18.15 11.48 17.49
CA PHE A 271 -18.80 12.77 17.79
C PHE A 271 -20.32 12.63 17.70
N THR A 272 -20.90 11.61 18.34
CA THR A 272 -22.31 11.23 18.18
C THR A 272 -23.29 12.32 18.63
N ASP A 273 -22.88 13.23 19.47
CA ASP A 273 -23.75 14.22 20.10
C ASP A 273 -23.77 15.59 19.37
N ASP A 274 -22.91 15.79 18.35
CA ASP A 274 -22.83 17.05 17.61
C ASP A 274 -23.15 16.85 16.11
N TYR A 275 -24.42 16.81 15.81
CA TYR A 275 -24.92 16.67 14.42
C TYR A 275 -24.44 17.80 13.50
N GLN A 276 -24.29 19.02 14.01
CA GLN A 276 -23.83 20.17 13.22
C GLN A 276 -22.35 19.97 12.83
N ARG A 277 -21.52 19.50 13.74
CA ARG A 277 -20.11 19.22 13.49
C ARG A 277 -19.93 18.11 12.45
N LEU A 278 -20.74 17.06 12.55
CA LEU A 278 -20.74 15.97 11.55
C LEU A 278 -21.14 16.47 10.15
N GLN A 279 -22.15 17.31 10.04
CA GLN A 279 -22.55 17.90 8.76
C GLN A 279 -21.48 18.81 8.15
N VAL A 280 -20.80 19.60 8.98
CA VAL A 280 -19.70 20.46 8.54
C VAL A 280 -18.53 19.61 8.02
N LEU A 281 -18.15 18.57 8.76
CA LEU A 281 -17.09 17.64 8.36
C LEU A 281 -17.45 16.95 7.04
N GLN A 282 -18.66 16.39 6.93
CA GLN A 282 -19.15 15.73 5.71
C GLN A 282 -19.07 16.66 4.48
N LYS A 283 -19.49 17.91 4.61
CA LYS A 283 -19.40 18.90 3.52
C LYS A 283 -17.96 19.27 3.16
N ARG A 284 -17.07 19.36 4.15
CA ARG A 284 -15.64 19.61 3.92
C ARG A 284 -15.02 18.46 3.11
N ILE A 285 -15.27 17.22 3.50
CA ILE A 285 -14.78 16.04 2.80
C ILE A 285 -15.35 15.97 1.39
N GLN A 286 -16.68 16.16 1.24
CA GLN A 286 -17.34 16.14 -0.06
C GLN A 286 -16.77 17.19 -1.01
N ARG A 287 -16.47 18.39 -0.51
CA ARG A 287 -15.84 19.45 -1.30
C ARG A 287 -14.42 19.07 -1.72
N ALA A 288 -13.60 18.58 -0.80
CA ALA A 288 -12.23 18.18 -1.11
C ALA A 288 -12.19 17.03 -2.12
N LEU A 289 -13.08 16.05 -2.00
CA LEU A 289 -13.22 14.97 -2.98
C LEU A 289 -13.64 15.53 -4.35
N LYS A 290 -14.63 16.44 -4.38
CA LYS A 290 -15.06 17.06 -5.63
C LYS A 290 -13.92 17.79 -6.34
N ASP A 291 -13.08 18.51 -5.59
CA ASP A 291 -11.97 19.26 -6.15
C ASP A 291 -10.89 18.31 -6.75
N GLU A 292 -10.69 17.12 -6.16
CA GLU A 292 -9.72 16.12 -6.66
C GLU A 292 -10.28 15.28 -7.83
N ILE A 293 -11.50 14.74 -7.71
CA ILE A 293 -12.05 13.78 -8.69
C ILE A 293 -13.04 14.41 -9.67
N LEU A 294 -13.28 15.72 -9.59
CA LEU A 294 -14.19 16.49 -10.45
C LEU A 294 -15.67 16.03 -10.44
N LEU A 295 -16.01 15.15 -9.49
CA LEU A 295 -17.35 14.66 -9.24
C LEU A 295 -17.73 14.88 -7.78
N THR A 296 -19.02 15.01 -7.50
CA THR A 296 -19.54 15.18 -6.14
C THR A 296 -20.05 13.81 -5.64
N PRO A 297 -19.24 13.05 -4.87
CA PRO A 297 -19.71 11.80 -4.30
C PRO A 297 -20.68 12.04 -3.15
N HIS A 298 -21.52 11.07 -2.84
CA HIS A 298 -22.23 11.04 -1.57
C HIS A 298 -21.26 10.56 -0.49
N VAL A 299 -20.99 11.41 0.51
CA VAL A 299 -20.11 11.05 1.64
C VAL A 299 -20.96 10.61 2.81
N LYS A 300 -20.64 9.47 3.42
CA LYS A 300 -21.31 8.93 4.59
C LYS A 300 -20.30 8.66 5.70
N LEU A 301 -20.44 9.36 6.81
CA LEU A 301 -19.64 9.16 8.01
C LEU A 301 -20.28 8.05 8.85
N VAL A 302 -19.50 7.04 9.21
CA VAL A 302 -19.98 5.89 9.97
C VAL A 302 -19.12 5.68 11.24
N PRO A 303 -19.67 5.06 12.28
CA PRO A 303 -18.90 4.73 13.48
C PRO A 303 -17.74 3.78 13.17
N LYS A 304 -16.65 3.88 13.93
CA LYS A 304 -15.50 2.97 13.83
C LYS A 304 -15.92 1.51 14.02
N GLY A 305 -15.41 0.63 13.17
CA GLY A 305 -15.75 -0.79 13.16
C GLY A 305 -17.07 -1.14 12.46
N THR A 306 -17.68 -0.22 11.73
CA THR A 306 -18.93 -0.46 10.96
C THR A 306 -18.64 -1.11 9.61
N LEU A 307 -17.55 -0.71 8.96
CA LEU A 307 -17.21 -1.22 7.64
C LEU A 307 -16.51 -2.60 7.74
N PRO A 308 -16.72 -3.45 6.73
CA PRO A 308 -16.10 -4.78 6.73
C PRO A 308 -14.56 -4.68 6.76
N VAL A 309 -13.94 -5.55 7.55
CA VAL A 309 -12.49 -5.72 7.59
C VAL A 309 -12.15 -6.97 6.78
N SER A 310 -11.30 -6.82 5.75
CA SER A 310 -10.85 -7.93 4.92
C SER A 310 -9.73 -8.71 5.60
N GLU A 311 -9.78 -10.04 5.56
CA GLU A 311 -8.63 -10.88 5.86
C GLU A 311 -7.68 -10.87 4.64
N GLY A 312 -6.58 -10.12 4.72
CA GLY A 312 -5.62 -9.95 3.61
C GLY A 312 -5.68 -8.55 3.01
N LYS A 313 -5.72 -8.42 1.68
CA LYS A 313 -5.79 -7.12 1.00
C LYS A 313 -7.14 -6.44 1.25
N ALA A 314 -7.10 -5.16 1.57
CA ALA A 314 -8.31 -4.36 1.78
C ALA A 314 -9.11 -4.22 0.47
N VAL A 315 -10.40 -4.58 0.51
CA VAL A 315 -11.34 -4.33 -0.59
C VAL A 315 -11.96 -2.96 -0.39
N ARG A 316 -11.60 -2.01 -1.24
CA ARG A 316 -11.99 -0.59 -1.13
C ARG A 316 -13.12 -0.18 -2.07
N VAL A 317 -13.45 -1.00 -3.05
CA VAL A 317 -14.47 -0.71 -4.06
C VAL A 317 -15.49 -1.83 -4.14
N SER A 318 -16.76 -1.46 -4.11
CA SER A 318 -17.91 -2.33 -4.37
C SER A 318 -18.70 -1.76 -5.54
N ASP A 319 -18.50 -2.30 -6.73
CA ASP A 319 -19.26 -1.89 -7.91
C ASP A 319 -20.54 -2.73 -8.01
N LYS A 320 -21.69 -2.06 -7.77
CA LYS A 320 -23.03 -2.65 -7.82
C LYS A 320 -23.81 -2.19 -9.04
N ARG A 321 -23.15 -1.51 -9.97
CA ARG A 321 -23.81 -1.09 -11.22
C ARG A 321 -24.19 -2.32 -12.04
N LYS A 322 -25.34 -2.25 -12.69
CA LYS A 322 -25.76 -3.28 -13.66
C LYS A 322 -24.82 -3.16 -14.86
N VAL A 323 -23.88 -4.07 -14.99
CA VAL A 323 -23.11 -4.23 -16.23
C VAL A 323 -24.10 -4.82 -17.23
N TYR A 324 -24.49 -4.05 -18.23
CA TYR A 324 -25.16 -4.63 -19.39
C TYR A 324 -24.12 -5.52 -20.07
N GLN A 325 -24.32 -6.84 -19.95
CA GLN A 325 -23.60 -7.84 -20.71
C GLN A 325 -24.05 -7.81 -22.16
#